data_303f6358492c7f34a6f4376fd6b072dd
#
_entry.id   303f6358492c7f34a6f4376fd6b072dd
#
_cell.length_a   1.000
_cell.length_b   1.000
_cell.length_c   1.000
_cell.angle_alpha   90.00
_cell.angle_beta   90.00
_cell.angle_gamma   90.00
#
_symmetry.space_group_name_H-M   'P 1'
#
loop_
_entity.id
_entity.type
_entity.pdbx_description
1 polymer ?
#
loop_
_entity_poly.entity_id
_entity_poly.type
_entity_poly.pdbx_seq_one_letter_code
_entity_poly.pdbx_strand_id
1 'polypeptide(L)'
;MCKIVVTKNSVNSFCSCRRQYDYKVNKGISPVETPKGYDNAVALSKAVISSIVSYQSKHSVDEALNKGIELINGFGLEVTEGAQVEAAFRAYVGRYYNADNENWEVIDNTIDACVDVHVSPNVVYKTYLNCVVRNKTKNQYFVVLNRTVTSKIDDSFIVRYLIDNDIRMQVLAAKQLLGIENCGVIVNAIYRQAQTKMKEGETDEEYAARNAARKSKADLKRKVGETRSEFVERMVADYPTENLRKFFVSFTDAQLTAAVSNVLAIASDIMSCNAFYPNTAECTKNGRCHYMSLCKCDGDLSRCADEYKCEK
;
A
#
# COMPACT_ATOMS: atom_id res chain seq x y z
N MET A 1 -16.62 -25.51 20.15
CA MET A 1 -15.23 -25.11 19.76
C MET A 1 -15.21 -23.60 19.48
N CYS A 2 -14.25 -22.87 19.99
CA CYS A 2 -14.15 -21.44 19.71
C CYS A 2 -13.78 -21.20 18.25
N LYS A 3 -14.51 -20.27 17.60
CA LYS A 3 -14.22 -19.82 16.24
C LYS A 3 -13.04 -18.86 16.29
N ILE A 4 -11.99 -19.11 15.48
CA ILE A 4 -10.87 -18.18 15.34
C ILE A 4 -11.03 -17.36 14.06
N VAL A 5 -10.76 -16.05 14.17
CA VAL A 5 -10.68 -15.14 13.03
C VAL A 5 -9.23 -14.78 12.82
N VAL A 6 -8.70 -15.08 11.64
CA VAL A 6 -7.34 -14.71 11.24
C VAL A 6 -7.38 -13.69 10.11
N THR A 7 -6.40 -12.79 10.09
CA THR A 7 -6.26 -11.75 9.07
C THR A 7 -4.83 -11.78 8.52
N LYS A 8 -4.56 -11.09 7.42
CA LYS A 8 -3.20 -10.89 6.93
C LYS A 8 -2.25 -10.42 8.03
N ASN A 9 -2.70 -9.45 8.82
CA ASN A 9 -1.87 -8.88 9.89
C ASN A 9 -1.58 -9.88 11.01
N SER A 10 -2.57 -10.68 11.42
CA SER A 10 -2.38 -11.71 12.44
C SER A 10 -1.44 -12.82 11.95
N VAL A 11 -1.63 -13.28 10.72
CA VAL A 11 -0.76 -14.30 10.09
C VAL A 11 0.67 -13.79 9.98
N ASN A 12 0.87 -12.60 9.40
CA ASN A 12 2.21 -12.06 9.20
C ASN A 12 2.93 -11.79 10.52
N SER A 13 2.27 -11.21 11.52
CA SER A 13 2.89 -10.95 12.82
C SER A 13 3.23 -12.25 13.56
N PHE A 14 2.38 -13.26 13.50
CA PHE A 14 2.65 -14.56 14.13
C PHE A 14 3.84 -15.28 13.48
N CYS A 15 3.87 -15.33 12.14
CA CYS A 15 4.96 -15.96 11.39
C CYS A 15 6.31 -15.22 11.55
N SER A 16 6.27 -13.88 11.63
CA SER A 16 7.49 -13.07 11.80
C SER A 16 8.01 -13.11 13.24
N CYS A 17 7.14 -12.87 14.21
CA CYS A 17 7.52 -12.82 15.62
C CYS A 17 6.31 -13.06 16.51
N ARG A 18 6.31 -14.18 17.26
CA ARG A 18 5.19 -14.54 18.15
C ARG A 18 4.93 -13.48 19.22
N ARG A 19 5.97 -12.80 19.74
CA ARG A 19 5.81 -11.70 20.70
C ARG A 19 5.14 -10.48 20.08
N GLN A 20 5.46 -10.14 18.83
CA GLN A 20 4.77 -9.09 18.09
C GLN A 20 3.29 -9.41 17.90
N TYR A 21 2.96 -10.66 17.59
CA TYR A 21 1.58 -11.12 17.51
C TYR A 21 0.85 -10.93 18.85
N ASP A 22 1.47 -11.34 19.97
CA ASP A 22 0.89 -11.19 21.31
C ASP A 22 0.58 -9.71 21.63
N TYR A 23 1.54 -8.82 21.38
CA TYR A 23 1.32 -7.40 21.62
C TYR A 23 0.21 -6.84 20.75
N LYS A 24 0.30 -7.07 19.44
CA LYS A 24 -0.61 -6.47 18.45
C LYS A 24 -2.00 -7.07 18.48
N VAL A 25 -2.11 -8.40 18.49
CA VAL A 25 -3.38 -9.10 18.29
C VAL A 25 -4.04 -9.48 19.61
N ASN A 26 -3.30 -10.11 20.53
CA ASN A 26 -3.88 -10.54 21.82
C ASN A 26 -4.11 -9.35 22.75
N LYS A 27 -3.14 -8.45 22.88
CA LYS A 27 -3.19 -7.30 23.81
C LYS A 27 -3.71 -6.01 23.19
N GLY A 28 -3.82 -5.91 21.86
CA GLY A 28 -4.29 -4.70 21.18
C GLY A 28 -3.36 -3.50 21.34
N ILE A 29 -2.06 -3.75 21.49
CA ILE A 29 -1.05 -2.70 21.64
C ILE A 29 -0.57 -2.28 20.26
N SER A 30 -0.62 -0.98 19.94
CA SER A 30 -0.10 -0.41 18.70
C SER A 30 0.89 0.73 18.97
N PRO A 31 1.91 0.92 18.12
CA PRO A 31 2.74 2.11 18.14
C PRO A 31 1.90 3.38 17.92
N VAL A 32 2.26 4.47 18.61
CA VAL A 32 1.62 5.78 18.42
C VAL A 32 1.97 6.34 17.05
N GLU A 33 3.25 6.18 16.65
CA GLU A 33 3.71 6.64 15.35
C GLU A 33 3.51 5.58 14.25
N THR A 34 2.98 6.01 13.11
CA THR A 34 2.90 5.17 11.90
C THR A 34 4.28 5.04 11.23
N PRO A 35 4.55 3.92 10.54
CA PRO A 35 5.79 3.78 9.76
C PRO A 35 5.93 4.86 8.70
N LYS A 36 7.13 5.44 8.55
CA LYS A 36 7.42 6.42 7.49
C LYS A 36 6.99 5.91 6.12
N GLY A 37 6.27 6.76 5.39
CA GLY A 37 5.79 6.48 4.04
C GLY A 37 4.55 5.57 3.98
N TYR A 38 4.02 5.09 5.11
CA TYR A 38 2.77 4.33 5.14
C TYR A 38 1.60 5.17 4.61
N ASP A 39 1.44 6.39 5.13
CA ASP A 39 0.36 7.30 4.74
C ASP A 39 0.47 7.69 3.27
N ASN A 40 1.68 7.87 2.74
CA ASN A 40 1.92 8.10 1.31
C ASN A 40 1.40 6.95 0.43
N ALA A 41 1.66 5.70 0.84
CA ALA A 41 1.21 4.53 0.09
C ALA A 41 -0.32 4.36 0.16
N VAL A 42 -0.91 4.63 1.33
CA VAL A 42 -2.37 4.58 1.53
C VAL A 42 -3.05 5.68 0.73
N ALA A 43 -2.55 6.93 0.78
CA ALA A 43 -3.08 8.06 0.04
C ALA A 43 -3.09 7.79 -1.48
N LEU A 44 -1.96 7.33 -2.03
CA LEU A 44 -1.87 6.97 -3.44
C LEU A 44 -2.84 5.84 -3.81
N SER A 45 -2.90 4.78 -3.00
CA SER A 45 -3.81 3.66 -3.24
C SER A 45 -5.27 4.11 -3.27
N LYS A 46 -5.70 4.91 -2.29
CA LYS A 46 -7.09 5.44 -2.23
C LYS A 46 -7.40 6.35 -3.41
N ALA A 47 -6.48 7.23 -3.81
CA ALA A 47 -6.67 8.09 -4.97
C ALA A 47 -6.83 7.27 -6.27
N VAL A 48 -6.01 6.23 -6.45
CA VAL A 48 -6.11 5.33 -7.60
C VAL A 48 -7.43 4.56 -7.59
N ILE A 49 -7.88 4.03 -6.45
CA ILE A 49 -9.19 3.36 -6.35
C ILE A 49 -10.31 4.34 -6.67
N SER A 50 -10.27 5.57 -6.15
CA SER A 50 -11.26 6.60 -6.48
C SER A 50 -11.35 6.87 -7.99
N SER A 51 -10.20 6.94 -8.69
CA SER A 51 -10.19 7.09 -10.14
C SER A 51 -10.78 5.89 -10.88
N ILE A 52 -10.53 4.65 -10.40
CA ILE A 52 -11.11 3.43 -10.95
C ILE A 52 -12.63 3.39 -10.74
N VAL A 53 -13.09 3.72 -9.54
CA VAL A 53 -14.53 3.80 -9.22
C VAL A 53 -15.24 4.84 -10.11
N SER A 54 -14.54 5.91 -10.48
CA SER A 54 -15.07 6.95 -11.38
C SER A 54 -15.41 6.45 -12.79
N TYR A 55 -14.92 5.27 -13.22
CA TYR A 55 -15.28 4.68 -14.52
C TYR A 55 -16.79 4.44 -14.69
N GLN A 56 -17.49 4.07 -13.59
CA GLN A 56 -18.94 3.81 -13.66
C GLN A 56 -19.76 5.07 -13.80
N SER A 57 -19.32 6.16 -13.20
CA SER A 57 -20.06 7.41 -13.11
C SER A 57 -19.94 8.26 -14.38
N LYS A 58 -19.23 7.77 -15.43
CA LYS A 58 -18.90 8.52 -16.65
C LYS A 58 -18.25 9.89 -16.35
N HIS A 59 -17.54 9.98 -15.23
CA HIS A 59 -16.78 11.18 -14.90
C HIS A 59 -15.71 11.45 -15.95
N SER A 60 -15.43 12.74 -16.17
CA SER A 60 -14.29 13.15 -16.98
C SER A 60 -12.97 12.79 -16.27
N VAL A 61 -11.88 12.77 -17.03
CA VAL A 61 -10.53 12.59 -16.47
C VAL A 61 -10.25 13.65 -15.40
N ASP A 62 -10.69 14.90 -15.63
CA ASP A 62 -10.47 16.00 -14.70
C ASP A 62 -11.23 15.81 -13.38
N GLU A 63 -12.47 15.31 -13.42
CA GLU A 63 -13.24 15.00 -12.21
C GLU A 63 -12.58 13.88 -11.40
N ALA A 64 -12.09 12.84 -12.08
CA ALA A 64 -11.36 11.75 -11.43
C ALA A 64 -10.04 12.23 -10.81
N LEU A 65 -9.31 13.11 -11.51
CA LEU A 65 -8.10 13.74 -10.99
C LEU A 65 -8.40 14.58 -9.75
N ASN A 66 -9.39 15.47 -9.82
CA ASN A 66 -9.74 16.35 -8.71
C ASN A 66 -10.13 15.58 -7.44
N LYS A 67 -10.97 14.55 -7.57
CA LYS A 67 -11.33 13.67 -6.44
C LYS A 67 -10.11 12.97 -5.82
N GLY A 68 -9.23 12.44 -6.65
CA GLY A 68 -8.02 11.77 -6.16
C GLY A 68 -7.04 12.73 -5.47
N ILE A 69 -6.88 13.94 -5.99
CA ILE A 69 -6.03 14.98 -5.40
C ILE A 69 -6.62 15.45 -4.06
N GLU A 70 -7.93 15.64 -3.97
CA GLU A 70 -8.62 15.97 -2.72
C GLU A 70 -8.36 14.90 -1.65
N LEU A 71 -8.47 13.62 -2.00
CA LEU A 71 -8.13 12.52 -1.10
C LEU A 71 -6.67 12.58 -0.64
N ILE A 72 -5.71 12.82 -1.54
CA ILE A 72 -4.29 12.93 -1.20
C ILE A 72 -4.06 14.08 -0.20
N ASN A 73 -4.66 15.24 -0.46
CA ASN A 73 -4.55 16.42 0.41
C ASN A 73 -5.15 16.18 1.79
N GLY A 74 -6.22 15.40 1.89
CA GLY A 74 -6.86 15.01 3.15
C GLY A 74 -5.97 14.18 4.10
N PHE A 75 -4.87 13.61 3.61
CA PHE A 75 -3.90 12.87 4.45
C PHE A 75 -2.93 13.78 5.22
N GLY A 76 -2.87 15.09 4.93
CA GLY A 76 -1.96 16.01 5.62
C GLY A 76 -0.48 15.66 5.45
N LEU A 77 -0.10 15.11 4.30
CA LEU A 77 1.28 14.72 4.01
C LEU A 77 2.19 15.95 3.99
N GLU A 78 3.49 15.73 4.27
CA GLU A 78 4.52 16.75 4.08
C GLU A 78 4.49 17.25 2.62
N VAL A 79 4.80 18.54 2.40
CA VAL A 79 4.59 19.23 1.11
C VAL A 79 5.24 18.49 -0.05
N THR A 80 6.51 18.10 0.10
CA THR A 80 7.26 17.39 -0.95
C THR A 80 6.73 15.97 -1.15
N GLU A 81 6.40 15.27 -0.07
CA GLU A 81 5.85 13.91 -0.14
C GLU A 81 4.46 13.90 -0.76
N GLY A 82 3.60 14.84 -0.38
CA GLY A 82 2.28 15.01 -0.97
C GLY A 82 2.36 15.33 -2.47
N ALA A 83 3.29 16.18 -2.88
CA ALA A 83 3.53 16.48 -4.30
C ALA A 83 4.04 15.27 -5.09
N GLN A 84 4.93 14.45 -4.50
CA GLN A 84 5.39 13.20 -5.12
C GLN A 84 4.25 12.18 -5.29
N VAL A 85 3.37 12.07 -4.31
CA VAL A 85 2.17 11.20 -4.37
C VAL A 85 1.21 11.70 -5.45
N GLU A 86 0.96 13.00 -5.51
CA GLU A 86 0.10 13.61 -6.53
C GLU A 86 0.67 13.41 -7.94
N ALA A 87 1.97 13.62 -8.14
CA ALA A 87 2.60 13.41 -9.44
C ALA A 87 2.48 11.95 -9.92
N ALA A 88 2.72 10.98 -9.02
CA ALA A 88 2.56 9.56 -9.33
C ALA A 88 1.09 9.21 -9.67
N PHE A 89 0.13 9.80 -8.96
CA PHE A 89 -1.30 9.63 -9.25
C PHE A 89 -1.70 10.24 -10.61
N ARG A 90 -1.28 11.48 -10.90
CA ARG A 90 -1.55 12.15 -12.19
C ARG A 90 -0.96 11.34 -13.36
N ALA A 91 0.28 10.85 -13.21
CA ALA A 91 0.92 10.01 -14.22
C ALA A 91 0.15 8.69 -14.43
N TYR A 92 -0.35 8.06 -13.36
CA TYR A 92 -1.19 6.85 -13.45
C TYR A 92 -2.49 7.13 -14.22
N VAL A 93 -3.22 8.17 -13.83
CA VAL A 93 -4.49 8.55 -14.48
C VAL A 93 -4.26 8.89 -15.96
N GLY A 94 -3.26 9.72 -16.27
CA GLY A 94 -2.94 10.09 -17.65
C GLY A 94 -2.61 8.89 -18.54
N ARG A 95 -2.01 7.85 -17.97
CA ARG A 95 -1.66 6.65 -18.74
C ARG A 95 -2.80 5.65 -18.90
N TYR A 96 -3.61 5.45 -17.87
CA TYR A 96 -4.51 4.29 -17.84
C TYR A 96 -5.99 4.63 -17.87
N TYR A 97 -6.39 5.84 -17.47
CA TYR A 97 -7.80 6.15 -17.22
C TYR A 97 -8.71 5.85 -18.41
N ASN A 98 -8.40 6.36 -19.59
CA ASN A 98 -9.26 6.20 -20.76
C ASN A 98 -9.37 4.73 -21.19
N ALA A 99 -8.22 4.05 -21.32
CA ALA A 99 -8.20 2.65 -21.71
C ALA A 99 -8.88 1.74 -20.68
N ASP A 100 -8.70 2.04 -19.39
CA ASP A 100 -9.34 1.30 -18.32
C ASP A 100 -10.84 1.53 -18.29
N ASN A 101 -11.30 2.78 -18.46
CA ASN A 101 -12.71 3.12 -18.48
C ASN A 101 -13.45 2.45 -19.66
N GLU A 102 -12.81 2.27 -20.79
CA GLU A 102 -13.37 1.54 -21.93
C GLU A 102 -13.50 0.04 -21.65
N ASN A 103 -12.51 -0.55 -20.98
CA ASN A 103 -12.36 -2.00 -20.86
C ASN A 103 -12.93 -2.60 -19.56
N TRP A 104 -13.02 -1.80 -18.49
CA TRP A 104 -13.35 -2.31 -17.16
C TRP A 104 -14.65 -1.71 -16.61
N GLU A 105 -15.38 -2.54 -15.91
CA GLU A 105 -16.53 -2.19 -15.08
C GLU A 105 -16.20 -2.54 -13.63
N VAL A 106 -16.42 -1.61 -12.72
CA VAL A 106 -16.23 -1.85 -11.28
C VAL A 106 -17.49 -2.53 -10.73
N ILE A 107 -17.31 -3.47 -9.82
CA ILE A 107 -18.43 -4.16 -9.15
C ILE A 107 -18.65 -3.50 -7.79
N ASP A 108 -19.75 -2.76 -7.65
CA ASP A 108 -20.04 -1.84 -6.53
C ASP A 108 -19.93 -2.48 -5.15
N ASN A 109 -20.52 -3.64 -4.95
CA ASN A 109 -20.51 -4.33 -3.65
C ASN A 109 -19.14 -4.89 -3.25
N THR A 110 -18.11 -4.66 -4.06
CA THR A 110 -16.72 -5.07 -3.76
C THR A 110 -15.81 -3.92 -3.36
N ILE A 111 -16.30 -2.65 -3.44
CA ILE A 111 -15.51 -1.47 -3.11
C ILE A 111 -15.31 -1.41 -1.59
N ASP A 112 -14.04 -1.41 -1.17
CA ASP A 112 -13.62 -1.45 0.26
C ASP A 112 -14.34 -2.53 1.07
N ALA A 113 -14.67 -3.66 0.41
CA ALA A 113 -15.46 -4.73 1.02
C ALA A 113 -14.62 -5.55 2.00
N CYS A 114 -15.16 -5.71 3.22
CA CYS A 114 -14.63 -6.65 4.21
C CYS A 114 -15.33 -8.00 4.03
N VAL A 115 -14.56 -9.05 3.73
CA VAL A 115 -15.11 -10.37 3.41
C VAL A 115 -14.56 -11.42 4.37
N ASP A 116 -15.46 -12.21 4.94
CA ASP A 116 -15.15 -13.35 5.78
C ASP A 116 -15.11 -14.62 4.91
N VAL A 117 -13.92 -15.15 4.66
CA VAL A 117 -13.72 -16.42 3.93
C VAL A 117 -13.73 -17.56 4.94
N HIS A 118 -14.74 -18.40 4.89
CA HIS A 118 -14.85 -19.57 5.76
C HIS A 118 -13.92 -20.69 5.26
N VAL A 119 -12.74 -20.82 5.87
CA VAL A 119 -11.74 -21.84 5.50
C VAL A 119 -12.02 -23.19 6.18
N SER A 120 -12.69 -23.16 7.33
CA SER A 120 -13.26 -24.33 7.99
C SER A 120 -14.41 -23.92 8.94
N PRO A 121 -15.16 -24.85 9.55
CA PRO A 121 -16.20 -24.51 10.52
C PRO A 121 -15.73 -23.62 11.66
N ASN A 122 -14.45 -23.74 12.06
CA ASN A 122 -13.89 -23.06 13.21
C ASN A 122 -12.86 -21.95 12.83
N VAL A 123 -12.52 -21.78 11.55
CA VAL A 123 -11.52 -20.83 11.09
C VAL A 123 -12.10 -19.93 9.99
N VAL A 124 -12.04 -18.62 10.24
CA VAL A 124 -12.43 -17.60 9.27
C VAL A 124 -11.22 -16.76 8.94
N TYR A 125 -10.96 -16.58 7.64
CA TYR A 125 -9.97 -15.61 7.17
C TYR A 125 -10.70 -14.33 6.77
N LYS A 126 -10.46 -13.25 7.52
CA LYS A 126 -11.03 -11.95 7.21
C LYS A 126 -10.06 -11.17 6.32
N THR A 127 -10.54 -10.75 5.16
CA THR A 127 -9.76 -9.96 4.20
C THR A 127 -10.53 -8.76 3.68
N TYR A 128 -9.81 -7.82 3.05
CA TYR A 128 -10.38 -6.61 2.48
C TYR A 128 -10.09 -6.58 0.98
N LEU A 129 -11.10 -6.30 0.20
CA LEU A 129 -11.02 -6.03 -1.23
C LEU A 129 -11.01 -4.52 -1.42
N ASN A 130 -10.04 -3.99 -2.18
CA ASN A 130 -10.13 -2.58 -2.59
C ASN A 130 -11.27 -2.37 -3.59
N CYS A 131 -11.31 -3.19 -4.62
CA CYS A 131 -12.44 -3.38 -5.54
C CYS A 131 -12.20 -4.62 -6.42
N VAL A 132 -13.26 -5.09 -7.06
CA VAL A 132 -13.19 -6.05 -8.16
C VAL A 132 -13.67 -5.36 -9.44
N VAL A 133 -12.95 -5.59 -10.54
CA VAL A 133 -13.35 -5.13 -11.87
C VAL A 133 -13.68 -6.30 -12.77
N ARG A 134 -14.63 -6.10 -13.68
CA ARG A 134 -14.98 -7.03 -14.74
C ARG A 134 -14.53 -6.48 -16.08
N ASN A 135 -13.88 -7.31 -16.90
CA ASN A 135 -13.62 -6.96 -18.29
C ASN A 135 -14.92 -6.99 -19.08
N LYS A 136 -15.31 -5.86 -19.69
CA LYS A 136 -16.60 -5.69 -20.38
C LYS A 136 -16.78 -6.64 -21.57
N THR A 137 -15.68 -7.01 -22.26
CA THR A 137 -15.72 -7.84 -23.47
C THR A 137 -15.54 -9.33 -23.16
N LYS A 138 -14.66 -9.67 -22.21
CA LYS A 138 -14.26 -11.06 -21.93
C LYS A 138 -15.00 -11.67 -20.75
N ASN A 139 -15.80 -10.89 -20.01
CA ASN A 139 -16.50 -11.31 -18.78
C ASN A 139 -15.56 -11.97 -17.75
N GLN A 140 -14.33 -11.46 -17.65
CA GLN A 140 -13.33 -11.92 -16.68
C GLN A 140 -13.26 -10.95 -15.51
N TYR A 141 -13.14 -11.47 -14.30
CA TYR A 141 -13.10 -10.70 -13.07
C TYR A 141 -11.69 -10.62 -12.49
N PHE A 142 -11.35 -9.49 -11.90
CA PHE A 142 -10.04 -9.27 -11.29
C PHE A 142 -10.15 -8.45 -10.00
N VAL A 143 -9.54 -8.94 -8.93
CA VAL A 143 -9.25 -8.14 -7.74
C VAL A 143 -8.19 -7.10 -8.09
N VAL A 144 -8.41 -5.84 -7.74
CA VAL A 144 -7.44 -4.75 -7.99
C VAL A 144 -6.57 -4.53 -6.77
N LEU A 145 -5.27 -4.61 -6.97
CA LEU A 145 -4.24 -4.33 -5.96
C LEU A 145 -3.38 -3.15 -6.41
N ASN A 146 -3.33 -2.09 -5.61
CA ASN A 146 -2.41 -0.99 -5.83
C ASN A 146 -1.17 -1.16 -4.94
N ARG A 147 -0.01 -0.97 -5.52
CA ARG A 147 1.28 -1.09 -4.84
C ARG A 147 2.16 0.10 -5.15
N THR A 148 2.35 0.95 -4.16
CA THR A 148 3.33 2.02 -4.21
C THR A 148 4.70 1.43 -3.94
N VAL A 149 5.65 1.72 -4.82
CA VAL A 149 7.04 1.29 -4.70
C VAL A 149 7.99 2.47 -4.78
N THR A 150 9.11 2.39 -4.08
CA THR A 150 10.19 3.40 -4.08
C THR A 150 11.48 2.85 -4.67
N SER A 151 11.43 1.61 -5.17
CA SER A 151 12.50 0.93 -5.88
C SER A 151 12.05 0.58 -7.30
N LYS A 152 13.00 0.21 -8.15
CA LYS A 152 12.71 -0.19 -9.53
C LYS A 152 11.71 -1.35 -9.59
N ILE A 153 10.77 -1.28 -10.53
CA ILE A 153 9.83 -2.36 -10.83
C ILE A 153 10.45 -3.29 -11.86
N ASP A 154 11.00 -4.39 -11.40
CA ASP A 154 11.60 -5.45 -12.24
C ASP A 154 10.75 -6.74 -12.21
N ASP A 155 11.22 -7.77 -12.89
CA ASP A 155 10.51 -9.04 -12.99
C ASP A 155 10.44 -9.78 -11.63
N SER A 156 11.41 -9.55 -10.72
CA SER A 156 11.36 -10.12 -9.38
C SER A 156 10.24 -9.52 -8.53
N PHE A 157 9.81 -8.32 -8.85
CA PHE A 157 8.70 -7.64 -8.16
C PHE A 157 7.42 -8.46 -8.19
N ILE A 158 7.08 -9.07 -9.34
CA ILE A 158 5.81 -9.80 -9.48
C ILE A 158 5.82 -11.17 -8.80
N VAL A 159 6.99 -11.80 -8.67
CA VAL A 159 7.10 -13.17 -8.12
C VAL A 159 6.46 -13.29 -6.72
N ARG A 160 6.63 -12.27 -5.87
CA ARG A 160 6.03 -12.25 -4.52
C ARG A 160 4.51 -12.36 -4.54
N TYR A 161 3.85 -11.82 -5.56
CA TYR A 161 2.38 -11.86 -5.67
C TYR A 161 1.87 -13.21 -6.15
N LEU A 162 2.70 -13.99 -6.82
CA LEU A 162 2.36 -15.35 -7.25
C LEU A 162 2.29 -16.34 -6.07
N ILE A 163 3.01 -16.06 -4.99
CA ILE A 163 3.11 -16.94 -3.81
C ILE A 163 2.42 -16.40 -2.56
N ASP A 164 1.94 -15.15 -2.58
CA ASP A 164 1.31 -14.48 -1.42
C ASP A 164 -0.05 -15.13 -1.11
N ASN A 165 -0.16 -15.73 0.08
CA ASN A 165 -1.41 -16.36 0.53
C ASN A 165 -2.55 -15.36 0.70
N ASP A 166 -2.28 -14.12 1.18
CA ASP A 166 -3.33 -13.11 1.34
C ASP A 166 -3.98 -12.74 0.01
N ILE A 167 -3.19 -12.63 -1.06
CA ILE A 167 -3.70 -12.33 -2.40
C ILE A 167 -4.59 -13.47 -2.91
N ARG A 168 -4.19 -14.71 -2.68
CA ARG A 168 -5.01 -15.88 -3.02
C ARG A 168 -6.30 -15.91 -2.20
N MET A 169 -6.25 -15.52 -0.92
CA MET A 169 -7.45 -15.40 -0.08
C MET A 169 -8.35 -14.24 -0.55
N GLN A 170 -7.83 -13.14 -1.07
CA GLN A 170 -8.63 -12.09 -1.69
C GLN A 170 -9.33 -12.57 -2.96
N VAL A 171 -8.68 -13.39 -3.77
CA VAL A 171 -9.33 -14.04 -4.93
C VAL A 171 -10.46 -14.95 -4.49
N LEU A 172 -10.27 -15.77 -3.45
CA LEU A 172 -11.31 -16.61 -2.87
C LEU A 172 -12.47 -15.79 -2.30
N ALA A 173 -12.16 -14.67 -1.64
CA ALA A 173 -13.15 -13.72 -1.15
C ALA A 173 -14.01 -13.15 -2.27
N ALA A 174 -13.39 -12.71 -3.39
CA ALA A 174 -14.09 -12.21 -4.55
C ALA A 174 -14.96 -13.30 -5.20
N LYS A 175 -14.44 -14.54 -5.36
CA LYS A 175 -15.20 -15.68 -5.87
C LYS A 175 -16.43 -15.98 -5.00
N GLN A 176 -16.28 -16.00 -3.69
CA GLN A 176 -17.35 -16.23 -2.73
C GLN A 176 -18.40 -15.10 -2.74
N LEU A 177 -17.94 -13.84 -2.71
CA LEU A 177 -18.82 -12.65 -2.65
C LEU A 177 -19.69 -12.51 -3.90
N LEU A 178 -19.11 -12.82 -5.07
CA LEU A 178 -19.76 -12.62 -6.37
C LEU A 178 -20.38 -13.90 -6.95
N GLY A 179 -20.16 -15.07 -6.34
CA GLY A 179 -20.62 -16.36 -6.88
C GLY A 179 -19.98 -16.70 -8.23
N ILE A 180 -18.72 -16.32 -8.45
CA ILE A 180 -17.99 -16.52 -9.73
C ILE A 180 -16.95 -17.64 -9.61
N GLU A 181 -16.71 -18.36 -10.72
CA GLU A 181 -15.72 -19.43 -10.74
C GLU A 181 -14.31 -18.92 -11.03
N ASN A 182 -14.18 -17.91 -11.90
CA ASN A 182 -12.89 -17.41 -12.36
C ASN A 182 -12.67 -15.97 -11.93
N CYS A 183 -11.58 -15.75 -11.19
CA CYS A 183 -11.15 -14.42 -10.76
C CYS A 183 -9.62 -14.38 -10.75
N GLY A 184 -9.05 -13.36 -11.39
CA GLY A 184 -7.62 -13.07 -11.34
C GLY A 184 -7.32 -11.87 -10.45
N VAL A 185 -6.12 -11.33 -10.62
CA VAL A 185 -5.65 -10.14 -9.92
C VAL A 185 -5.00 -9.19 -10.91
N ILE A 186 -5.32 -7.90 -10.80
CA ILE A 186 -4.56 -6.81 -11.44
C ILE A 186 -3.69 -6.18 -10.36
N VAL A 187 -2.37 -6.23 -10.54
CA VAL A 187 -1.43 -5.50 -9.67
C VAL A 187 -1.00 -4.23 -10.40
N ASN A 188 -1.46 -3.09 -9.92
CA ASN A 188 -0.98 -1.77 -10.34
C ASN A 188 0.26 -1.43 -9.53
N ALA A 189 1.44 -1.54 -10.13
CA ALA A 189 2.71 -1.15 -9.54
C ALA A 189 3.01 0.31 -9.93
N ILE A 190 3.07 1.19 -8.96
CA ILE A 190 3.23 2.63 -9.15
C ILE A 190 4.48 3.08 -8.40
N TYR A 191 5.51 3.47 -9.12
CA TYR A 191 6.74 3.96 -8.53
C TYR A 191 6.58 5.41 -8.07
N ARG A 192 6.77 5.67 -6.79
CA ARG A 192 6.86 7.02 -6.26
C ARG A 192 8.30 7.50 -6.31
N GLN A 193 8.57 8.59 -7.02
CA GLN A 193 9.91 9.19 -7.15
C GLN A 193 10.35 9.87 -5.83
N ALA A 194 10.45 9.09 -4.76
CA ALA A 194 10.71 9.57 -3.41
C ALA A 194 12.06 10.29 -3.23
N GLN A 195 13.01 10.07 -4.14
CA GLN A 195 14.33 10.71 -4.11
C GLN A 195 14.34 12.10 -4.78
N THR A 196 13.29 12.42 -5.57
CA THR A 196 13.18 13.70 -6.26
C THR A 196 12.72 14.77 -5.28
N LYS A 197 13.47 15.86 -5.16
CA LYS A 197 13.17 16.98 -4.27
C LYS A 197 12.72 18.20 -5.05
N MET A 198 11.95 19.06 -4.39
CA MET A 198 11.65 20.40 -4.87
C MET A 198 12.94 21.22 -4.97
N LYS A 199 13.03 22.06 -6.00
CA LYS A 199 14.15 23.00 -6.12
C LYS A 199 13.98 24.10 -5.09
N GLU A 200 15.01 24.27 -4.27
CA GLU A 200 15.07 25.35 -3.28
C GLU A 200 15.61 26.62 -3.95
N GLY A 201 14.92 27.74 -3.72
CA GLY A 201 15.41 29.05 -4.02
C GLY A 201 16.52 29.46 -3.05
N GLU A 202 17.31 30.45 -3.40
CA GLU A 202 18.28 31.04 -2.49
C GLU A 202 17.84 32.44 -2.03
N THR A 203 18.13 32.78 -0.79
CA THR A 203 17.92 34.13 -0.26
C THR A 203 18.87 35.12 -0.87
N ASP A 204 18.66 36.44 -0.65
CA ASP A 204 19.58 37.47 -1.12
C ASP A 204 20.97 37.36 -0.49
N GLU A 205 21.01 36.98 0.80
CA GLU A 205 22.23 36.75 1.55
C GLU A 205 23.01 35.53 1.04
N GLU A 206 22.33 34.42 0.77
CA GLU A 206 22.93 33.22 0.20
C GLU A 206 23.47 33.46 -1.20
N TYR A 207 22.71 34.18 -2.04
CA TYR A 207 23.15 34.55 -3.37
C TYR A 207 24.41 35.46 -3.30
N ALA A 208 24.40 36.50 -2.44
CA ALA A 208 25.53 37.41 -2.25
C ALA A 208 26.75 36.63 -1.73
N ALA A 209 26.60 35.77 -0.74
CA ALA A 209 27.69 34.94 -0.20
C ALA A 209 28.29 34.01 -1.26
N ARG A 210 27.43 33.34 -2.04
CA ARG A 210 27.85 32.45 -3.13
C ARG A 210 28.55 33.21 -4.25
N ASN A 211 28.09 34.43 -4.56
CA ASN A 211 28.71 35.28 -5.56
C ASN A 211 30.07 35.80 -5.10
N ALA A 212 30.19 36.20 -3.83
CA ALA A 212 31.45 36.67 -3.24
C ALA A 212 32.53 35.57 -3.15
N ALA A 213 32.13 34.32 -2.91
CA ALA A 213 33.04 33.17 -2.81
C ALA A 213 33.62 32.71 -4.16
N ARG A 214 33.20 33.28 -5.29
CA ARG A 214 33.63 32.84 -6.63
C ARG A 214 34.97 33.43 -7.09
N LYS A 215 35.71 32.56 -7.78
CA LYS A 215 36.95 32.94 -8.47
C LYS A 215 36.73 33.37 -9.93
N SER A 216 35.52 33.23 -10.49
CA SER A 216 35.21 33.51 -11.89
C SER A 216 34.31 34.74 -12.04
N LYS A 217 34.54 35.57 -13.08
CA LYS A 217 33.74 36.75 -13.41
C LYS A 217 32.47 36.48 -14.23
N ALA A 218 32.10 35.22 -14.49
CA ALA A 218 30.88 34.89 -15.23
C ALA A 218 29.62 35.22 -14.39
N ASP A 219 28.57 35.76 -15.03
CA ASP A 219 27.30 36.07 -14.36
C ASP A 219 26.71 34.82 -13.68
N LEU A 220 26.47 34.95 -12.40
CA LEU A 220 25.86 33.91 -11.59
C LEU A 220 24.34 34.06 -11.65
N LYS A 221 23.66 33.04 -12.21
CA LYS A 221 22.22 33.03 -12.13
C LYS A 221 21.78 32.63 -10.71
N ARG A 222 20.84 33.39 -10.17
CA ARG A 222 20.19 33.08 -8.89
C ARG A 222 19.46 31.74 -8.99
N LYS A 223 19.55 30.94 -7.94
CA LYS A 223 18.71 29.73 -7.84
C LYS A 223 17.27 30.15 -7.56
N VAL A 224 16.38 29.79 -8.46
CA VAL A 224 14.94 30.04 -8.31
C VAL A 224 14.31 28.77 -7.74
N GLY A 225 13.60 28.92 -6.62
CA GLY A 225 12.78 27.85 -6.06
C GLY A 225 11.58 27.53 -6.96
N GLU A 226 11.08 26.34 -6.86
CA GLU A 226 9.84 25.95 -7.55
C GLU A 226 8.69 25.88 -6.55
N THR A 227 7.50 26.25 -7.00
CA THR A 227 6.25 26.05 -6.27
C THR A 227 5.87 24.57 -6.27
N ARG A 228 4.96 24.16 -5.38
CA ARG A 228 4.43 22.79 -5.35
C ARG A 228 3.84 22.38 -6.71
N SER A 229 3.10 23.29 -7.38
CA SER A 229 2.50 23.01 -8.69
C SER A 229 3.55 22.77 -9.77
N GLU A 230 4.55 23.66 -9.87
CA GLU A 230 5.67 23.52 -10.84
C GLU A 230 6.45 22.21 -10.60
N PHE A 231 6.64 21.84 -9.32
CA PHE A 231 7.28 20.57 -8.98
C PHE A 231 6.46 19.38 -9.45
N VAL A 232 5.14 19.35 -9.19
CA VAL A 232 4.24 18.28 -9.65
C VAL A 232 4.24 18.21 -11.17
N GLU A 233 4.10 19.33 -11.88
CA GLU A 233 4.09 19.39 -13.35
C GLU A 233 5.39 18.83 -13.94
N ARG A 234 6.54 19.24 -13.39
CA ARG A 234 7.85 18.72 -13.79
C ARG A 234 7.95 17.21 -13.54
N MET A 235 7.53 16.74 -12.37
CA MET A 235 7.57 15.31 -12.06
C MET A 235 6.65 14.48 -12.98
N VAL A 236 5.50 15.00 -13.37
CA VAL A 236 4.58 14.32 -14.30
C VAL A 236 5.18 14.30 -15.70
N ALA A 237 5.76 15.43 -16.18
CA ALA A 237 6.37 15.53 -17.50
C ALA A 237 7.58 14.58 -17.65
N ASP A 238 8.39 14.46 -16.60
CA ASP A 238 9.57 13.60 -16.55
C ASP A 238 9.27 12.16 -16.04
N TYR A 239 7.99 11.78 -15.90
CA TYR A 239 7.63 10.50 -15.27
C TYR A 239 7.92 9.33 -16.23
N PRO A 240 8.87 8.43 -15.89
CA PRO A 240 9.22 7.32 -16.77
C PRO A 240 8.07 6.33 -16.92
N THR A 241 7.78 5.93 -18.16
CA THR A 241 6.67 5.02 -18.43
C THR A 241 6.84 3.64 -17.82
N GLU A 242 8.06 3.16 -17.65
CA GLU A 242 8.41 1.90 -16.99
C GLU A 242 8.12 1.91 -15.47
N ASN A 243 7.92 3.09 -14.90
CA ASN A 243 7.57 3.26 -13.49
C ASN A 243 6.08 3.05 -13.19
N LEU A 244 5.27 2.80 -14.24
CA LEU A 244 3.86 2.46 -14.15
C LEU A 244 3.65 1.13 -14.87
N ARG A 245 3.42 0.06 -14.10
CA ARG A 245 3.22 -1.27 -14.68
C ARG A 245 1.94 -1.91 -14.14
N LYS A 246 1.22 -2.58 -15.01
CA LYS A 246 0.11 -3.46 -14.65
C LYS A 246 0.51 -4.90 -14.90
N PHE A 247 0.31 -5.72 -13.90
CA PHE A 247 0.52 -7.16 -14.00
C PHE A 247 -0.82 -7.88 -13.81
N PHE A 248 -1.04 -8.88 -14.64
CA PHE A 248 -2.18 -9.76 -14.54
C PHE A 248 -1.72 -11.10 -13.98
N VAL A 249 -2.33 -11.51 -12.87
CA VAL A 249 -2.00 -12.74 -12.16
C VAL A 249 -3.24 -13.61 -12.10
N SER A 250 -3.10 -14.88 -12.40
CA SER A 250 -4.15 -15.88 -12.21
C SER A 250 -3.63 -17.02 -11.35
N PHE A 251 -4.55 -17.71 -10.66
CA PHE A 251 -4.24 -18.84 -9.81
C PHE A 251 -5.05 -20.05 -10.23
N THR A 252 -4.40 -21.22 -10.18
CA THR A 252 -5.09 -22.50 -10.32
C THR A 252 -5.86 -22.85 -9.04
N ASP A 253 -6.85 -23.72 -9.13
CA ASP A 253 -7.58 -24.19 -7.95
C ASP A 253 -6.65 -24.89 -6.94
N ALA A 254 -5.65 -25.61 -7.42
CA ALA A 254 -4.63 -26.21 -6.55
C ALA A 254 -3.85 -25.14 -5.75
N GLN A 255 -3.51 -23.99 -6.36
CA GLN A 255 -2.84 -22.90 -5.65
C GLN A 255 -3.74 -22.20 -4.64
N LEU A 256 -5.03 -22.07 -4.94
CA LEU A 256 -6.02 -21.50 -4.01
C LEU A 256 -6.26 -22.48 -2.84
N THR A 257 -6.38 -23.78 -3.11
CA THR A 257 -6.49 -24.81 -2.06
C THR A 257 -5.26 -24.85 -1.15
N ALA A 258 -4.06 -24.71 -1.72
CA ALA A 258 -2.84 -24.62 -0.94
C ALA A 258 -2.83 -23.39 -0.01
N ALA A 259 -3.37 -22.24 -0.45
CA ALA A 259 -3.48 -21.06 0.41
C ALA A 259 -4.43 -21.31 1.59
N VAL A 260 -5.57 -21.97 1.37
CA VAL A 260 -6.49 -22.40 2.44
C VAL A 260 -5.79 -23.31 3.43
N SER A 261 -5.06 -24.32 2.94
CA SER A 261 -4.30 -25.27 3.80
C SER A 261 -3.24 -24.55 4.64
N ASN A 262 -2.52 -23.59 4.05
CA ASN A 262 -1.53 -22.79 4.77
C ASN A 262 -2.18 -21.93 5.87
N VAL A 263 -3.32 -21.30 5.58
CA VAL A 263 -4.07 -20.51 6.58
C VAL A 263 -4.56 -21.40 7.72
N LEU A 264 -5.05 -22.59 7.43
CA LEU A 264 -5.50 -23.58 8.44
C LEU A 264 -4.34 -24.03 9.33
N ALA A 265 -3.17 -24.31 8.75
CA ALA A 265 -1.98 -24.69 9.51
C ALA A 265 -1.56 -23.57 10.47
N ILE A 266 -1.46 -22.33 9.97
CA ILE A 266 -1.09 -21.18 10.80
C ILE A 266 -2.14 -20.92 11.89
N ALA A 267 -3.43 -21.02 11.58
CA ALA A 267 -4.51 -20.88 12.57
C ALA A 267 -4.41 -21.94 13.68
N SER A 268 -4.08 -23.19 13.33
CA SER A 268 -3.82 -24.27 14.28
C SER A 268 -2.62 -23.97 15.19
N ASP A 269 -1.52 -23.46 14.60
CA ASP A 269 -0.34 -23.05 15.36
C ASP A 269 -0.63 -21.89 16.31
N ILE A 270 -1.44 -20.92 15.88
CA ILE A 270 -1.89 -19.82 16.75
C ILE A 270 -2.70 -20.36 17.94
N MET A 271 -3.67 -21.25 17.68
CA MET A 271 -4.53 -21.82 18.73
C MET A 271 -3.77 -22.67 19.73
N SER A 272 -2.73 -23.37 19.31
CA SER A 272 -1.90 -24.22 20.16
C SER A 272 -0.72 -23.49 20.81
N CYS A 273 -0.52 -22.21 20.47
CA CYS A 273 0.64 -21.44 20.95
C CYS A 273 0.49 -21.05 22.42
N ASN A 274 1.34 -21.59 23.27
CA ASN A 274 1.38 -21.30 24.71
C ASN A 274 2.53 -20.37 25.10
N ALA A 275 3.44 -20.02 24.19
CA ALA A 275 4.61 -19.22 24.46
C ALA A 275 4.88 -18.18 23.35
N PHE A 276 4.86 -16.92 23.72
CA PHE A 276 5.07 -15.79 22.81
C PHE A 276 6.47 -15.19 23.01
N TYR A 277 7.48 -15.84 22.44
CA TYR A 277 8.87 -15.39 22.53
C TYR A 277 9.25 -14.45 21.37
N PRO A 278 10.25 -13.56 21.57
CA PRO A 278 10.72 -12.66 20.50
C PRO A 278 11.54 -13.44 19.46
N ASN A 279 11.38 -13.07 18.19
CA ASN A 279 12.28 -13.47 17.11
C ASN A 279 13.31 -12.36 16.89
N THR A 280 14.48 -12.47 17.51
CA THR A 280 15.52 -11.43 17.47
C THR A 280 16.09 -11.21 16.07
N ALA A 281 16.06 -12.21 15.18
CA ALA A 281 16.49 -12.07 13.79
C ALA A 281 15.62 -11.08 12.99
N GLU A 282 14.33 -10.94 13.34
CA GLU A 282 13.43 -10.00 12.68
C GLU A 282 13.49 -8.58 13.26
N CYS A 283 14.14 -8.39 14.43
CA CYS A 283 14.14 -7.10 15.13
C CYS A 283 14.84 -5.96 14.36
N THR A 284 15.76 -6.30 13.45
CA THR A 284 16.57 -5.33 12.69
C THR A 284 16.58 -5.57 11.19
N LYS A 285 15.88 -6.59 10.69
CA LYS A 285 15.91 -7.03 9.29
C LYS A 285 15.45 -5.96 8.29
N ASN A 286 14.39 -5.22 8.62
CA ASN A 286 13.81 -4.17 7.79
C ASN A 286 13.81 -2.81 8.52
N GLY A 287 14.90 -2.49 9.21
CA GLY A 287 14.99 -1.38 10.13
C GLY A 287 14.67 -1.81 11.57
N ARG A 288 14.46 -0.85 12.46
CA ARG A 288 14.14 -1.14 13.87
C ARG A 288 12.69 -1.65 13.99
N CYS A 289 12.51 -2.80 14.64
CA CYS A 289 11.17 -3.32 14.93
C CYS A 289 10.36 -2.31 15.76
N HIS A 290 9.12 -2.06 15.36
CA HIS A 290 8.24 -1.09 16.03
C HIS A 290 7.91 -1.44 17.48
N TYR A 291 8.08 -2.70 17.89
CA TYR A 291 7.85 -3.17 19.27
C TYR A 291 9.15 -3.36 20.06
N MET A 292 10.29 -2.87 19.55
CA MET A 292 11.59 -3.12 20.19
C MET A 292 11.69 -2.49 21.59
N SER A 293 11.16 -1.27 21.78
CA SER A 293 11.15 -0.60 23.09
C SER A 293 10.32 -1.39 24.09
N LEU A 294 9.13 -1.85 23.69
CA LEU A 294 8.26 -2.66 24.55
C LEU A 294 8.89 -4.02 24.88
N CYS A 295 9.59 -4.65 23.93
CA CYS A 295 10.33 -5.89 24.18
C CYS A 295 11.48 -5.69 25.19
N LYS A 296 12.19 -4.55 25.17
CA LYS A 296 13.26 -4.21 26.12
C LYS A 296 12.73 -3.99 27.55
N CYS A 297 11.46 -3.64 27.67
CA CYS A 297 10.77 -3.46 28.94
C CYS A 297 9.95 -4.69 29.35
N ASP A 298 10.20 -5.86 28.73
CA ASP A 298 9.47 -7.12 28.97
C ASP A 298 7.94 -7.02 28.86
N GLY A 299 7.47 -6.04 28.07
CA GLY A 299 6.05 -5.81 27.82
C GLY A 299 5.39 -4.85 28.82
N ASP A 300 6.16 -4.21 29.68
CA ASP A 300 5.67 -3.19 30.63
C ASP A 300 5.41 -1.87 29.91
N LEU A 301 4.13 -1.61 29.61
CA LEU A 301 3.68 -0.39 28.93
C LEU A 301 3.96 0.88 29.73
N SER A 302 4.01 0.81 31.06
CA SER A 302 4.23 2.01 31.89
C SER A 302 5.60 2.64 31.65
N ARG A 303 6.57 1.84 31.18
CA ARG A 303 7.95 2.25 30.87
C ARG A 303 8.15 2.82 29.47
N CYS A 304 7.11 2.76 28.63
CA CYS A 304 7.15 3.25 27.24
C CYS A 304 5.76 3.75 26.78
N ALA A 305 5.01 4.36 27.69
CA ALA A 305 3.64 4.82 27.44
C ALA A 305 3.52 5.85 26.31
N ASP A 306 4.55 6.66 26.09
CA ASP A 306 4.57 7.67 25.04
C ASP A 306 4.75 7.05 23.62
N GLU A 307 5.27 5.83 23.54
CA GLU A 307 5.53 5.14 22.26
C GLU A 307 4.37 4.23 21.83
N TYR A 308 3.49 3.83 22.75
CA TYR A 308 2.44 2.85 22.49
C TYR A 308 1.09 3.24 23.09
N LYS A 309 0.04 2.83 22.38
CA LYS A 309 -1.35 2.91 22.87
C LYS A 309 -1.97 1.52 22.92
N CYS A 310 -2.89 1.31 23.86
CA CYS A 310 -3.72 0.12 23.96
C CYS A 310 -5.09 0.43 23.37
N GLU A 311 -5.54 -0.36 22.40
CA GLU A 311 -6.82 -0.18 21.69
C GLU A 311 -7.91 -1.14 22.19
N LYS A 312 -7.62 -1.96 23.23
CA LYS A 312 -8.58 -2.89 23.87
C LYS A 312 -9.04 -2.39 25.21
#